data_e4dd788dc7cb618f110cdfad4d6acfdc
#
_entry.id   e4dd788dc7cb618f110cdfad4d6acfdc
#
_cell.length_a   1.000
_cell.length_b   1.000
_cell.length_c   1.000
_cell.angle_alpha   90.00
_cell.angle_beta   90.00
_cell.angle_gamma   90.00
#
_symmetry.space_group_name_H-M   'P 1'
#
loop_
_entity.id
_entity.type
_entity.pdbx_description
1 polymer ?
#
loop_
_entity_poly.entity_id
_entity_poly.type
_entity_poly.pdbx_seq_one_letter_code
_entity_poly.pdbx_strand_id
1 'polypeptide(L)'
;MAKKIINRGTYCTLVAQLDKLSRHNRQGSFRTKERYYEAFKRFCAYLADEYHLQKLENISGMHLTSYVLWMQENGKSASTIKTDLAAIRFFHDKMSTPKYQLPSNDELAVELERRCFGGTDRTWSNIEFNKLLMKAYAMDHWDYVLALYLARYAGLRIHGCFRIDTATAEQALRENAITIKGKGGKVRTVPIEDERITMMLEKLLKQTPRGEKLLVPKGVHTDRAINHLQFFIMRHRDEVRTVNSDRPMTFH
;
A
#
# COMPACT_ATOMS: atom_id res chain seq x y z
N MET A 1 -12.02 -14.75 8.26
CA MET A 1 -11.24 -15.98 8.58
C MET A 1 -10.65 -16.51 7.28
N ALA A 2 -9.38 -16.91 7.24
CA ALA A 2 -8.82 -17.59 6.06
C ALA A 2 -9.47 -18.97 5.93
N LYS A 3 -10.07 -19.28 4.75
CA LYS A 3 -10.65 -20.60 4.46
C LYS A 3 -9.53 -21.64 4.57
N LYS A 4 -9.74 -22.71 5.33
CA LYS A 4 -8.76 -23.81 5.42
C LYS A 4 -8.66 -24.47 4.06
N ILE A 5 -7.46 -24.55 3.51
CA ILE A 5 -7.20 -25.22 2.22
C ILE A 5 -7.45 -26.71 2.39
N ILE A 6 -8.39 -27.25 1.62
CA ILE A 6 -8.84 -28.67 1.72
C ILE A 6 -7.82 -29.53 0.99
N ASN A 7 -7.46 -29.20 -0.25
CA ASN A 7 -6.51 -29.97 -1.05
C ASN A 7 -5.09 -29.40 -0.98
N ARG A 8 -4.45 -29.60 0.17
CA ARG A 8 -3.11 -29.05 0.45
C ARG A 8 -2.01 -29.56 -0.52
N GLY A 9 -2.08 -30.81 -0.96
CA GLY A 9 -1.10 -31.38 -1.89
C GLY A 9 -1.10 -30.67 -3.23
N THR A 10 -2.27 -30.53 -3.86
CA THR A 10 -2.46 -29.81 -5.11
C THR A 10 -2.07 -28.33 -4.97
N TYR A 11 -2.47 -27.68 -3.88
CA TYR A 11 -2.07 -26.31 -3.59
C TYR A 11 -0.56 -26.13 -3.54
N CYS A 12 0.17 -26.99 -2.81
CA CYS A 12 1.63 -26.92 -2.76
C CYS A 12 2.28 -27.10 -4.13
N THR A 13 1.72 -27.99 -4.96
CA THR A 13 2.18 -28.21 -6.33
C THR A 13 2.01 -26.95 -7.21
N LEU A 14 0.86 -26.28 -7.14
CA LEU A 14 0.60 -25.05 -7.87
C LEU A 14 1.49 -23.89 -7.37
N VAL A 15 1.66 -23.76 -6.04
CA VAL A 15 2.53 -22.72 -5.46
C VAL A 15 4.00 -22.95 -5.85
N ALA A 16 4.49 -24.17 -5.91
CA ALA A 16 5.85 -24.46 -6.37
C ALA A 16 6.07 -24.03 -7.84
N GLN A 17 5.05 -24.15 -8.70
CA GLN A 17 5.09 -23.64 -10.08
C GLN A 17 5.07 -22.10 -10.09
N LEU A 18 4.24 -21.46 -9.25
CA LEU A 18 4.21 -20.00 -9.09
C LEU A 18 5.58 -19.47 -8.61
N ASP A 19 6.23 -20.15 -7.67
CA ASP A 19 7.55 -19.77 -7.16
C ASP A 19 8.60 -19.72 -8.28
N LYS A 20 8.57 -20.69 -9.19
CA LYS A 20 9.45 -20.69 -10.38
C LYS A 20 9.20 -19.47 -11.27
N LEU A 21 7.93 -19.13 -11.54
CA LEU A 21 7.56 -17.95 -12.33
C LEU A 21 7.94 -16.63 -11.64
N SER A 22 7.85 -16.58 -10.31
CA SER A 22 8.12 -15.36 -9.55
C SER A 22 9.60 -15.02 -9.42
N ARG A 23 10.50 -16.01 -9.41
CA ARG A 23 11.97 -15.83 -9.26
C ARG A 23 12.57 -14.92 -10.34
N HIS A 24 12.07 -14.96 -11.54
CA HIS A 24 12.57 -14.18 -12.68
C HIS A 24 11.84 -12.85 -12.85
N ASN A 25 10.92 -12.52 -11.95
CA ASN A 25 10.15 -11.29 -12.06
C ASN A 25 10.94 -10.07 -11.59
N ARG A 26 11.47 -9.27 -12.52
CA ARG A 26 12.15 -7.99 -12.25
C ARG A 26 11.26 -6.76 -12.40
N GLN A 27 10.01 -6.92 -12.86
CA GLN A 27 9.09 -5.81 -13.13
C GLN A 27 8.32 -5.37 -11.88
N GLY A 28 8.15 -4.07 -11.73
CA GLY A 28 7.35 -3.47 -10.68
C GLY A 28 8.07 -3.26 -9.33
N SER A 29 7.43 -2.53 -8.43
CA SER A 29 7.93 -2.32 -7.08
C SER A 29 7.86 -3.60 -6.25
N PHE A 30 8.67 -3.69 -5.19
CA PHE A 30 8.65 -4.83 -4.26
C PHE A 30 7.22 -5.14 -3.77
N ARG A 31 6.49 -4.12 -3.30
CA ARG A 31 5.09 -4.29 -2.84
C ARG A 31 4.11 -4.72 -3.93
N THR A 32 4.34 -4.31 -5.19
CA THR A 32 3.51 -4.79 -6.32
C THR A 32 3.75 -6.26 -6.57
N LYS A 33 5.01 -6.69 -6.51
CA LYS A 33 5.39 -8.11 -6.68
C LYS A 33 4.76 -8.98 -5.59
N GLU A 34 4.91 -8.57 -4.33
CA GLU A 34 4.32 -9.23 -3.17
C GLU A 34 2.80 -9.34 -3.28
N ARG A 35 2.12 -8.23 -3.61
CA ARG A 35 0.67 -8.20 -3.79
C ARG A 35 0.20 -9.13 -4.92
N TYR A 36 0.92 -9.15 -6.05
CA TYR A 36 0.58 -10.02 -7.18
C TYR A 36 0.82 -11.49 -6.83
N TYR A 37 1.91 -11.78 -6.15
CA TYR A 37 2.21 -13.13 -5.67
C TYR A 37 1.13 -13.64 -4.72
N GLU A 38 0.74 -12.88 -3.72
CA GLU A 38 -0.31 -13.25 -2.78
C GLU A 38 -1.70 -13.36 -3.44
N ALA A 39 -1.99 -12.52 -4.44
CA ALA A 39 -3.21 -12.64 -5.22
C ALA A 39 -3.26 -13.95 -6.00
N PHE A 40 -2.18 -14.30 -6.71
CA PHE A 40 -2.12 -15.56 -7.46
C PHE A 40 -2.11 -16.78 -6.54
N LYS A 41 -1.48 -16.68 -5.38
CA LYS A 41 -1.47 -17.74 -4.37
C LYS A 41 -2.89 -18.04 -3.83
N ARG A 42 -3.73 -17.01 -3.63
CA ARG A 42 -5.16 -17.20 -3.32
C ARG A 42 -5.89 -17.93 -4.44
N PHE A 43 -5.60 -17.59 -5.69
CA PHE A 43 -6.17 -18.28 -6.84
C PHE A 43 -5.69 -19.74 -6.91
N CYS A 44 -4.42 -20.04 -6.61
CA CYS A 44 -3.95 -21.42 -6.49
C CYS A 44 -4.72 -22.22 -5.43
N ALA A 45 -5.05 -21.61 -4.30
CA ALA A 45 -5.86 -22.26 -3.26
C ALA A 45 -7.27 -22.59 -3.79
N TYR A 46 -7.90 -21.64 -4.49
CA TYR A 46 -9.20 -21.84 -5.12
C TYR A 46 -9.15 -22.97 -6.16
N LEU A 47 -8.15 -22.95 -7.08
CA LEU A 47 -7.99 -23.98 -8.10
C LEU A 47 -7.72 -25.37 -7.52
N ALA A 48 -6.99 -25.44 -6.41
CA ALA A 48 -6.71 -26.69 -5.73
C ALA A 48 -7.98 -27.29 -5.12
N ASP A 49 -8.80 -26.47 -4.46
CA ASP A 49 -9.96 -26.92 -3.73
C ASP A 49 -11.16 -27.23 -4.66
N GLU A 50 -11.41 -26.39 -5.67
CA GLU A 50 -12.61 -26.49 -6.50
C GLU A 50 -12.36 -27.32 -7.79
N TYR A 51 -11.14 -27.31 -8.32
CA TYR A 51 -10.83 -27.94 -9.61
C TYR A 51 -9.77 -29.04 -9.54
N HIS A 52 -9.12 -29.24 -8.40
CA HIS A 52 -7.98 -30.17 -8.25
C HIS A 52 -6.91 -30.00 -9.33
N LEU A 53 -6.72 -28.76 -9.82
CA LEU A 53 -5.84 -28.43 -10.92
C LEU A 53 -4.38 -28.68 -10.55
N GLN A 54 -3.65 -29.48 -11.35
CA GLN A 54 -2.26 -29.85 -11.07
C GLN A 54 -1.22 -28.96 -11.78
N LYS A 55 -1.63 -28.28 -12.86
CA LYS A 55 -0.72 -27.49 -13.72
C LYS A 55 -1.30 -26.13 -13.99
N LEU A 56 -0.50 -25.07 -13.73
CA LEU A 56 -0.90 -23.69 -14.02
C LEU A 56 -1.15 -23.42 -15.51
N GLU A 57 -0.48 -24.17 -16.40
CA GLU A 57 -0.65 -24.10 -17.86
C GLU A 57 -2.08 -24.45 -18.31
N ASN A 58 -2.86 -25.14 -17.48
CA ASN A 58 -4.24 -25.53 -17.77
C ASN A 58 -5.28 -24.48 -17.31
N ILE A 59 -4.83 -23.33 -16.79
CA ILE A 59 -5.73 -22.24 -16.42
C ILE A 59 -6.45 -21.72 -17.67
N SER A 60 -7.76 -21.60 -17.61
CA SER A 60 -8.62 -21.15 -18.71
C SER A 60 -9.57 -20.01 -18.26
N GLY A 61 -10.28 -19.41 -19.21
CA GLY A 61 -11.28 -18.40 -18.94
C GLY A 61 -12.39 -18.86 -17.98
N MET A 62 -12.77 -20.16 -18.04
CA MET A 62 -13.74 -20.76 -17.14
C MET A 62 -13.28 -20.64 -15.67
N HIS A 63 -12.02 -20.94 -15.38
CA HIS A 63 -11.47 -20.82 -14.03
C HIS A 63 -11.49 -19.38 -13.52
N LEU A 64 -11.24 -18.39 -14.43
CA LEU A 64 -11.32 -16.96 -14.06
C LEU A 64 -12.76 -16.55 -13.75
N THR A 65 -13.70 -16.92 -14.61
CA THR A 65 -15.13 -16.61 -14.42
C THR A 65 -15.63 -17.17 -13.09
N SER A 66 -15.39 -18.45 -12.83
CA SER A 66 -15.78 -19.10 -11.57
C SER A 66 -15.12 -18.48 -10.35
N TYR A 67 -13.83 -18.09 -10.46
CA TYR A 67 -13.11 -17.40 -9.37
C TYR A 67 -13.72 -16.03 -9.06
N VAL A 68 -14.12 -15.28 -10.10
CA VAL A 68 -14.80 -13.99 -9.92
C VAL A 68 -16.11 -14.17 -9.18
N LEU A 69 -16.96 -15.11 -9.61
CA LEU A 69 -18.22 -15.42 -8.93
C LEU A 69 -17.98 -15.78 -7.46
N TRP A 70 -17.04 -16.68 -7.21
CA TRP A 70 -16.66 -17.06 -5.85
C TRP A 70 -16.18 -15.85 -5.02
N MET A 71 -15.39 -14.95 -5.59
CA MET A 71 -14.95 -13.73 -4.89
C MET A 71 -16.12 -12.79 -4.58
N GLN A 72 -17.07 -12.63 -5.51
CA GLN A 72 -18.28 -11.82 -5.33
C GLN A 72 -19.16 -12.38 -4.22
N GLU A 73 -19.42 -13.69 -4.22
CA GLU A 73 -20.16 -14.40 -3.17
C GLU A 73 -19.51 -14.27 -1.79
N ASN A 74 -18.16 -14.21 -1.74
CA ASN A 74 -17.41 -13.98 -0.52
C ASN A 74 -17.23 -12.48 -0.18
N GLY A 75 -18.01 -11.57 -0.77
CA GLY A 75 -18.07 -10.15 -0.47
C GLY A 75 -16.77 -9.37 -0.78
N LYS A 76 -15.97 -9.84 -1.76
CA LYS A 76 -14.75 -9.14 -2.15
C LYS A 76 -15.08 -7.92 -3.00
N SER A 77 -14.45 -6.78 -2.69
CA SER A 77 -14.67 -5.55 -3.46
C SER A 77 -14.22 -5.69 -4.92
N ALA A 78 -14.89 -4.97 -5.82
CA ALA A 78 -14.53 -4.90 -7.24
C ALA A 78 -13.06 -4.53 -7.47
N SER A 79 -12.49 -3.67 -6.63
CA SER A 79 -11.07 -3.30 -6.69
C SER A 79 -10.14 -4.48 -6.37
N THR A 80 -10.52 -5.33 -5.43
CA THR A 80 -9.76 -6.53 -5.06
C THR A 80 -9.83 -7.55 -6.20
N ILE A 81 -11.01 -7.82 -6.72
CA ILE A 81 -11.24 -8.76 -7.82
C ILE A 81 -10.42 -8.36 -9.05
N LYS A 82 -10.54 -7.10 -9.49
CA LYS A 82 -9.78 -6.57 -10.64
C LYS A 82 -8.25 -6.61 -10.42
N THR A 83 -7.80 -6.49 -9.18
CA THR A 83 -6.37 -6.62 -8.85
C THR A 83 -5.91 -8.07 -8.93
N ASP A 84 -6.71 -9.01 -8.43
CA ASP A 84 -6.41 -10.44 -8.50
C ASP A 84 -6.40 -10.92 -9.97
N LEU A 85 -7.36 -10.51 -10.78
CA LEU A 85 -7.37 -10.81 -12.22
C LEU A 85 -6.14 -10.27 -12.95
N ALA A 86 -5.72 -9.04 -12.63
CA ALA A 86 -4.50 -8.47 -13.19
C ALA A 86 -3.24 -9.28 -12.80
N ALA A 87 -3.18 -9.75 -11.55
CA ALA A 87 -2.09 -10.59 -11.08
C ALA A 87 -2.08 -11.97 -11.76
N ILE A 88 -3.27 -12.58 -11.94
CA ILE A 88 -3.41 -13.88 -12.61
C ILE A 88 -2.91 -13.78 -14.05
N ARG A 89 -3.38 -12.78 -14.82
CA ARG A 89 -2.94 -12.58 -16.21
C ARG A 89 -1.45 -12.29 -16.29
N PHE A 90 -0.92 -11.45 -15.39
CA PHE A 90 0.50 -11.13 -15.33
C PHE A 90 1.40 -12.35 -15.18
N PHE A 91 1.04 -13.31 -14.33
CA PHE A 91 1.82 -14.56 -14.19
C PHE A 91 1.53 -15.55 -15.32
N HIS A 92 0.30 -15.60 -15.81
CA HIS A 92 -0.09 -16.43 -16.94
C HIS A 92 0.71 -16.06 -18.21
N ASP A 93 0.86 -14.78 -18.51
CA ASP A 93 1.64 -14.27 -19.65
C ASP A 93 3.15 -14.59 -19.55
N LYS A 94 3.62 -15.01 -18.36
CA LYS A 94 5.01 -15.44 -18.12
C LYS A 94 5.21 -16.96 -18.26
N MET A 95 4.15 -17.70 -18.44
CA MET A 95 4.26 -19.14 -18.69
C MET A 95 4.78 -19.38 -20.10
N SER A 96 5.66 -20.36 -20.25
CA SER A 96 6.25 -20.69 -21.55
C SER A 96 5.24 -21.35 -22.51
N THR A 97 4.32 -22.13 -21.97
CA THR A 97 3.39 -22.97 -22.75
C THR A 97 1.97 -22.96 -22.16
N PRO A 98 1.30 -21.79 -22.03
CA PRO A 98 -0.07 -21.76 -21.57
C PRO A 98 -0.98 -22.40 -22.64
N LYS A 99 -1.90 -23.28 -22.22
CA LYS A 99 -2.80 -23.98 -23.16
C LYS A 99 -3.93 -23.09 -23.68
N TYR A 100 -4.30 -22.06 -22.92
CA TYR A 100 -5.44 -21.21 -23.24
C TYR A 100 -5.01 -19.74 -23.11
N GLN A 101 -5.60 -18.88 -23.92
CA GLN A 101 -5.54 -17.45 -23.67
C GLN A 101 -6.58 -17.06 -22.60
N LEU A 102 -6.21 -16.16 -21.72
CA LEU A 102 -7.14 -15.67 -20.73
C LEU A 102 -7.92 -14.45 -21.25
N PRO A 103 -9.24 -14.42 -21.06
CA PRO A 103 -10.06 -13.29 -21.49
C PRO A 103 -9.69 -12.01 -20.74
N SER A 104 -9.90 -10.86 -21.37
CA SER A 104 -9.89 -9.54 -20.74
C SER A 104 -11.04 -9.40 -19.73
N ASN A 105 -11.14 -8.28 -19.03
CA ASN A 105 -12.27 -8.06 -18.11
C ASN A 105 -13.62 -7.92 -18.83
N ASP A 106 -13.59 -7.41 -20.05
CA ASP A 106 -14.79 -7.14 -20.84
C ASP A 106 -15.28 -8.40 -21.60
N GLU A 107 -14.39 -9.38 -21.74
CA GLU A 107 -14.70 -10.69 -22.37
C GLU A 107 -15.09 -11.78 -21.35
N LEU A 108 -15.00 -11.47 -20.04
CA LEU A 108 -15.44 -12.41 -19.01
C LEU A 108 -16.95 -12.61 -19.07
N ALA A 109 -17.39 -13.86 -18.98
CA ALA A 109 -18.82 -14.22 -18.91
C ALA A 109 -19.45 -13.90 -17.52
N VAL A 110 -19.01 -12.83 -16.88
CA VAL A 110 -19.47 -12.36 -15.57
C VAL A 110 -19.34 -10.85 -15.48
N GLU A 111 -20.34 -10.19 -14.94
CA GLU A 111 -20.29 -8.75 -14.75
C GLU A 111 -19.34 -8.37 -13.63
N LEU A 112 -18.40 -7.46 -13.93
CA LEU A 112 -17.49 -6.89 -12.96
C LEU A 112 -17.97 -5.49 -12.55
N GLU A 113 -18.37 -5.37 -11.30
CA GLU A 113 -18.75 -4.07 -10.74
C GLU A 113 -17.70 -2.98 -11.02
N ARG A 114 -18.15 -1.76 -11.18
CA ARG A 114 -17.26 -0.60 -11.33
C ARG A 114 -16.53 -0.35 -10.00
N ARG A 115 -15.27 0.08 -10.11
CA ARG A 115 -14.53 0.55 -8.94
C ARG A 115 -15.17 1.84 -8.42
N CYS A 116 -15.65 1.84 -7.19
CA CYS A 116 -16.09 3.06 -6.53
C CYS A 116 -14.86 3.82 -5.99
N PHE A 117 -14.70 5.06 -6.40
CA PHE A 117 -13.69 5.98 -5.89
C PHE A 117 -14.41 7.06 -5.05
N GLY A 118 -13.79 7.49 -3.94
CA GLY A 118 -14.31 8.59 -3.13
C GLY A 118 -15.51 8.25 -2.25
N GLY A 119 -15.92 6.98 -2.16
CA GLY A 119 -17.10 6.58 -1.36
C GLY A 119 -16.98 6.76 0.15
N THR A 120 -15.77 6.95 0.68
CA THR A 120 -15.53 7.18 2.11
C THR A 120 -14.66 8.41 2.27
N ASP A 121 -15.19 9.44 2.92
CA ASP A 121 -14.38 10.59 3.34
C ASP A 121 -13.43 10.15 4.45
N ARG A 122 -12.13 10.30 4.21
CA ARG A 122 -11.05 9.97 5.15
C ARG A 122 -10.33 11.22 5.65
N THR A 123 -10.86 12.39 5.33
CA THR A 123 -10.28 13.68 5.74
C THR A 123 -10.47 13.87 7.23
N TRP A 124 -9.40 14.19 7.93
CA TRP A 124 -9.50 14.55 9.35
C TRP A 124 -10.03 15.97 9.50
N SER A 125 -10.90 16.17 10.46
CA SER A 125 -11.29 17.52 10.89
C SER A 125 -10.09 18.25 11.52
N ASN A 126 -10.15 19.57 11.59
CA ASN A 126 -9.12 20.34 12.26
C ASN A 126 -9.00 19.97 13.75
N ILE A 127 -10.12 19.63 14.38
CA ILE A 127 -10.14 19.20 15.79
C ILE A 127 -9.40 17.87 15.97
N GLU A 128 -9.70 16.88 15.15
CA GLU A 128 -9.05 15.57 15.18
C GLU A 128 -7.54 15.66 14.91
N PHE A 129 -7.18 16.45 13.89
CA PHE A 129 -5.78 16.70 13.55
C PHE A 129 -5.03 17.33 14.71
N ASN A 130 -5.58 18.42 15.31
CA ASN A 130 -4.93 19.12 16.41
C ASN A 130 -4.83 18.25 17.66
N LYS A 131 -5.86 17.47 18.00
CA LYS A 131 -5.80 16.53 19.13
C LYS A 131 -4.69 15.49 18.95
N LEU A 132 -4.55 14.89 17.75
CA LEU A 132 -3.50 13.92 17.49
C LEU A 132 -2.12 14.58 17.52
N LEU A 133 -2.00 15.77 16.96
CA LEU A 133 -0.79 16.57 16.98
C LEU A 133 -0.33 16.87 18.41
N MET A 134 -1.25 17.30 19.29
CA MET A 134 -0.96 17.53 20.71
C MET A 134 -0.50 16.28 21.44
N LYS A 135 -1.05 15.11 21.09
CA LYS A 135 -0.55 13.85 21.63
C LYS A 135 0.87 13.54 21.18
N ALA A 136 1.20 13.79 19.92
CA ALA A 136 2.57 13.63 19.41
C ALA A 136 3.54 14.58 20.13
N TYR A 137 3.14 15.83 20.36
CA TYR A 137 3.92 16.80 21.16
C TYR A 137 4.14 16.34 22.60
N ALA A 138 3.08 15.88 23.29
CA ALA A 138 3.13 15.45 24.68
C ALA A 138 4.02 14.20 24.89
N MET A 139 4.27 13.43 23.83
CA MET A 139 5.12 12.24 23.84
C MET A 139 6.49 12.47 23.21
N ASP A 140 6.87 13.72 22.93
CA ASP A 140 8.14 14.13 22.31
C ASP A 140 8.40 13.48 20.93
N HIS A 141 7.34 13.06 20.22
CA HIS A 141 7.42 12.52 18.87
C HIS A 141 7.50 13.61 17.81
N TRP A 142 8.62 14.35 17.79
CA TRP A 142 8.84 15.46 16.86
C TRP A 142 8.88 15.02 15.39
N ASP A 143 9.32 13.79 15.15
CA ASP A 143 9.26 13.11 13.85
C ASP A 143 7.82 12.94 13.37
N TYR A 144 6.90 12.54 14.24
CA TYR A 144 5.48 12.42 13.89
C TYR A 144 4.83 13.79 13.68
N VAL A 145 5.19 14.79 14.49
CA VAL A 145 4.74 16.17 14.33
C VAL A 145 5.09 16.68 12.94
N LEU A 146 6.36 16.55 12.51
CA LEU A 146 6.77 16.97 11.17
C LEU A 146 6.04 16.17 10.09
N ALA A 147 5.91 14.85 10.23
CA ALA A 147 5.18 14.03 9.26
C ALA A 147 3.73 14.48 9.08
N LEU A 148 3.04 14.80 10.19
CA LEU A 148 1.66 15.28 10.17
C LEU A 148 1.55 16.66 9.50
N TYR A 149 2.45 17.60 9.79
CA TYR A 149 2.48 18.90 9.12
C TYR A 149 2.73 18.78 7.62
N LEU A 150 3.72 17.97 7.22
CA LEU A 150 4.04 17.71 5.82
C LEU A 150 2.86 17.11 5.05
N ALA A 151 2.11 16.21 5.70
CA ALA A 151 0.91 15.63 5.09
C ALA A 151 -0.20 16.66 4.92
N ARG A 152 -0.48 17.45 5.98
CA ARG A 152 -1.61 18.37 6.02
C ARG A 152 -1.39 19.62 5.15
N TYR A 153 -0.21 20.23 5.25
CA TYR A 153 0.04 21.56 4.67
C TYR A 153 0.90 21.48 3.38
N ALA A 154 1.71 20.44 3.19
CA ALA A 154 2.46 20.25 1.96
C ALA A 154 1.93 19.09 1.09
N GLY A 155 0.84 18.42 1.48
CA GLY A 155 0.22 17.35 0.70
C GLY A 155 1.16 16.18 0.41
N LEU A 156 2.13 15.91 1.29
CA LEU A 156 3.08 14.82 1.09
C LEU A 156 2.45 13.48 1.49
N ARG A 157 2.67 12.46 0.66
CA ARG A 157 2.36 11.08 1.06
C ARG A 157 3.34 10.61 2.12
N ILE A 158 2.91 9.68 2.99
CA ILE A 158 3.72 9.15 4.09
C ILE A 158 5.14 8.73 3.65
N HIS A 159 5.28 8.01 2.55
CA HIS A 159 6.60 7.65 2.02
C HIS A 159 7.43 8.85 1.56
N GLY A 160 6.79 9.96 1.15
CA GLY A 160 7.47 11.21 0.81
C GLY A 160 8.07 11.86 2.05
N CYS A 161 7.29 11.96 3.14
CA CYS A 161 7.75 12.50 4.41
C CYS A 161 8.99 11.76 4.93
N PHE A 162 8.94 10.43 4.95
CA PHE A 162 10.02 9.57 5.47
C PHE A 162 11.23 9.42 4.53
N ARG A 163 11.25 10.10 3.40
CA ARG A 163 12.42 10.18 2.50
C ARG A 163 13.28 11.42 2.73
N ILE A 164 12.78 12.40 3.44
CA ILE A 164 13.49 13.65 3.72
C ILE A 164 14.70 13.31 4.59
N ASP A 165 15.89 13.51 4.03
CA ASP A 165 17.17 13.45 4.70
C ASP A 165 17.69 14.85 5.03
N THR A 166 18.85 14.95 5.69
CA THR A 166 19.44 16.24 6.07
C THR A 166 19.72 17.12 4.85
N ALA A 167 20.18 16.55 3.73
CA ALA A 167 20.46 17.32 2.51
C ALA A 167 19.19 17.89 1.89
N THR A 168 18.13 17.08 1.82
CA THR A 168 16.81 17.50 1.35
C THR A 168 16.21 18.58 2.26
N ALA A 169 16.37 18.46 3.58
CA ALA A 169 15.88 19.44 4.53
C ALA A 169 16.64 20.77 4.43
N GLU A 170 17.98 20.75 4.33
CA GLU A 170 18.80 21.94 4.11
C GLU A 170 18.43 22.67 2.81
N GLN A 171 18.21 21.90 1.73
CA GLN A 171 17.75 22.47 0.45
C GLN A 171 16.36 23.09 0.61
N ALA A 172 15.44 22.39 1.29
CA ALA A 172 14.08 22.87 1.50
C ALA A 172 14.02 24.19 2.27
N LEU A 173 14.89 24.37 3.26
CA LEU A 173 15.02 25.61 4.03
C LEU A 173 15.59 26.76 3.19
N ARG A 174 16.56 26.49 2.30
CA ARG A 174 17.13 27.51 1.39
C ARG A 174 16.15 27.97 0.31
N GLU A 175 15.42 27.02 -0.27
CA GLU A 175 14.53 27.26 -1.42
C GLU A 175 13.10 27.58 -1.00
N ASN A 176 12.78 27.48 0.28
CA ASN A 176 11.42 27.53 0.81
C ASN A 176 10.46 26.56 0.09
N ALA A 177 10.99 25.40 -0.34
CA ALA A 177 10.25 24.39 -1.10
C ALA A 177 10.86 23.00 -0.91
N ILE A 178 10.03 21.97 -0.81
CA ILE A 178 10.46 20.58 -0.66
C ILE A 178 10.44 19.88 -2.00
N THR A 179 11.60 19.46 -2.49
CA THR A 179 11.73 18.64 -3.70
C THR A 179 11.85 17.17 -3.33
N ILE A 180 10.87 16.37 -3.74
CA ILE A 180 10.85 14.93 -3.46
C ILE A 180 10.61 14.09 -4.70
N LYS A 181 11.22 12.90 -4.71
CA LYS A 181 10.97 11.86 -5.70
C LYS A 181 9.81 10.97 -5.24
N GLY A 182 8.68 11.04 -5.93
CA GLY A 182 7.46 10.28 -5.64
C GLY A 182 7.43 8.88 -6.27
N LYS A 183 6.24 8.27 -6.26
CA LYS A 183 5.98 6.97 -6.89
C LYS A 183 6.25 7.06 -8.40
N GLY A 184 6.94 6.03 -8.94
CA GLY A 184 7.28 5.97 -10.37
C GLY A 184 8.43 6.90 -10.77
N GLY A 185 9.20 7.42 -9.80
CA GLY A 185 10.35 8.27 -10.08
C GLY A 185 10.04 9.73 -10.39
N LYS A 186 8.76 10.14 -10.37
CA LYS A 186 8.35 11.53 -10.63
C LYS A 186 8.87 12.44 -9.53
N VAL A 187 9.63 13.45 -9.91
CA VAL A 187 10.09 14.52 -9.01
C VAL A 187 9.01 15.60 -8.97
N ARG A 188 8.72 16.11 -7.78
CA ARG A 188 7.87 17.28 -7.61
C ARG A 188 8.45 18.19 -6.54
N THR A 189 8.30 19.48 -6.74
CA THR A 189 8.64 20.52 -5.77
C THR A 189 7.34 21.09 -5.20
N VAL A 190 7.27 21.21 -3.88
CA VAL A 190 6.12 21.70 -3.14
C VAL A 190 6.59 22.90 -2.31
N PRO A 191 6.00 24.10 -2.46
CA PRO A 191 6.36 25.25 -1.64
C PRO A 191 6.03 24.99 -0.17
N ILE A 192 6.81 25.57 0.74
CA ILE A 192 6.54 25.58 2.18
C ILE A 192 5.80 26.86 2.49
N GLU A 193 4.49 26.77 2.66
CA GLU A 193 3.64 27.92 2.97
C GLU A 193 3.39 28.05 4.49
N ASP A 194 3.69 27.00 5.24
CA ASP A 194 3.43 26.93 6.68
C ASP A 194 4.74 26.98 7.48
N GLU A 195 4.95 28.04 8.22
CA GLU A 195 6.16 28.28 9.02
C GLU A 195 6.45 27.16 10.04
N ARG A 196 5.44 26.44 10.50
CA ARG A 196 5.61 25.31 11.43
C ARG A 196 6.43 24.18 10.80
N ILE A 197 6.31 23.99 9.47
CA ILE A 197 7.16 23.03 8.74
C ILE A 197 8.62 23.48 8.81
N THR A 198 8.91 24.75 8.54
CA THR A 198 10.25 25.32 8.62
C THR A 198 10.85 25.14 10.00
N MET A 199 10.14 25.54 11.05
CA MET A 199 10.57 25.38 12.44
C MET A 199 10.87 23.92 12.80
N MET A 200 10.05 22.99 12.34
CA MET A 200 10.22 21.57 12.61
C MET A 200 11.38 20.96 11.82
N LEU A 201 11.60 21.39 10.56
CA LEU A 201 12.76 20.99 9.78
C LEU A 201 14.06 21.45 10.46
N GLU A 202 14.13 22.72 10.88
CA GLU A 202 15.29 23.27 11.60
C GLU A 202 15.57 22.53 12.91
N LYS A 203 14.53 22.25 13.68
CA LYS A 203 14.64 21.52 14.94
C LYS A 203 15.23 20.13 14.74
N LEU A 204 14.64 19.34 13.82
CA LEU A 204 15.08 17.97 13.56
C LEU A 204 16.44 17.93 12.88
N LEU A 205 16.74 18.90 12.00
CA LEU A 205 18.03 18.98 11.34
C LEU A 205 19.18 19.14 12.34
N LYS A 206 19.01 19.90 13.43
CA LYS A 206 20.01 20.06 14.50
C LYS A 206 20.26 18.76 15.27
N GLN A 207 19.32 17.82 15.27
CA GLN A 207 19.38 16.58 16.03
C GLN A 207 19.77 15.37 15.17
N THR A 208 19.69 15.50 13.84
CA THR A 208 19.89 14.40 12.91
C THR A 208 21.30 14.43 12.33
N PRO A 209 22.08 13.34 12.43
CA PRO A 209 23.40 13.26 11.81
C PRO A 209 23.32 13.45 10.30
N ARG A 210 24.37 14.07 9.75
CA ARG A 210 24.46 14.34 8.31
C ARG A 210 24.33 13.06 7.48
N GLY A 211 23.48 13.11 6.45
CA GLY A 211 23.18 11.98 5.54
C GLY A 211 22.10 11.04 6.05
N GLU A 212 21.60 11.21 7.28
CA GLU A 212 20.51 10.42 7.82
C GLU A 212 19.14 11.08 7.51
N LYS A 213 18.07 10.29 7.62
CA LYS A 213 16.69 10.75 7.38
C LYS A 213 16.12 11.35 8.67
N LEU A 214 15.43 12.49 8.55
CA LEU A 214 14.89 13.22 9.71
C LEU A 214 13.82 12.43 10.49
N LEU A 215 13.02 11.61 9.81
CA LEU A 215 11.88 10.91 10.41
C LEU A 215 12.15 9.41 10.65
N VAL A 216 13.39 8.97 10.47
CA VAL A 216 13.75 7.55 10.63
C VAL A 216 14.84 7.44 11.68
N PRO A 217 14.57 6.86 12.85
CA PRO A 217 15.57 6.66 13.87
C PRO A 217 16.77 5.84 13.35
N LYS A 218 17.95 6.13 13.85
CA LYS A 218 19.18 5.42 13.47
C LYS A 218 19.03 3.91 13.65
N GLY A 219 19.42 3.14 12.63
CA GLY A 219 19.34 1.67 12.66
C GLY A 219 17.94 1.12 12.42
N VAL A 220 16.93 1.96 12.21
CA VAL A 220 15.56 1.54 11.91
C VAL A 220 15.32 1.57 10.40
N HIS A 221 14.68 0.52 9.87
CA HIS A 221 14.26 0.50 8.47
C HIS A 221 13.10 1.47 8.25
N THR A 222 13.10 2.19 7.11
CA THR A 222 12.06 3.20 6.80
C THR A 222 10.63 2.67 6.90
N ASP A 223 10.36 1.46 6.41
CA ASP A 223 9.02 0.87 6.48
C ASP A 223 8.59 0.60 7.92
N ARG A 224 9.53 0.26 8.80
CA ARG A 224 9.25 0.09 10.24
C ARG A 224 8.92 1.42 10.91
N ALA A 225 9.65 2.48 10.60
CA ALA A 225 9.36 3.83 11.10
C ALA A 225 7.98 4.32 10.62
N ILE A 226 7.64 4.09 9.36
CA ILE A 226 6.29 4.36 8.81
C ILE A 226 5.22 3.58 9.58
N ASN A 227 5.44 2.29 9.83
CA ASN A 227 4.49 1.47 10.56
C ASN A 227 4.30 1.97 12.01
N HIS A 228 5.36 2.44 12.67
CA HIS A 228 5.25 3.03 14.01
C HIS A 228 4.34 4.25 14.04
N LEU A 229 4.46 5.18 13.06
CA LEU A 229 3.53 6.31 12.96
C LEU A 229 2.09 5.82 12.69
N GLN A 230 1.89 4.84 11.82
CA GLN A 230 0.56 4.29 11.56
C GLN A 230 -0.05 3.63 12.81
N PHE A 231 0.76 2.90 13.58
CA PHE A 231 0.33 2.35 14.87
C PHE A 231 0.03 3.41 15.91
N PHE A 232 0.80 4.49 15.94
CA PHE A 232 0.51 5.64 16.80
C PHE A 232 -0.87 6.23 16.47
N ILE A 233 -1.15 6.50 15.19
CA ILE A 233 -2.47 6.98 14.75
C ILE A 233 -3.57 6.00 15.13
N MET A 234 -3.39 4.71 14.86
CA MET A 234 -4.37 3.66 15.16
C MET A 234 -4.66 3.57 16.66
N ARG A 235 -3.65 3.67 17.51
CA ARG A 235 -3.79 3.59 18.97
C ARG A 235 -4.58 4.76 19.55
N HIS A 236 -4.36 5.98 19.01
CA HIS A 236 -4.94 7.19 19.55
C HIS A 236 -6.20 7.67 18.83
N ARG A 237 -6.56 7.06 17.68
CA ARG A 237 -7.68 7.53 16.85
C ARG A 237 -9.01 7.61 17.60
N ASP A 238 -9.30 6.67 18.48
CA ASP A 238 -10.59 6.62 19.18
C ASP A 238 -10.70 7.71 20.27
N GLU A 239 -9.55 8.15 20.82
CA GLU A 239 -9.47 9.26 21.77
C GLU A 239 -9.57 10.64 21.10
N VAL A 240 -9.08 10.76 19.87
CA VAL A 240 -9.05 12.04 19.14
C VAL A 240 -10.25 12.24 18.23
N ARG A 241 -10.93 11.16 17.88
CA ARG A 241 -12.11 11.18 17.01
C ARG A 241 -13.19 12.10 17.59
N THR A 242 -13.87 12.84 16.70
CA THR A 242 -15.04 13.62 17.08
C THR A 242 -16.26 12.71 17.21
N VAL A 243 -17.13 13.02 18.16
CA VAL A 243 -18.42 12.33 18.36
C VAL A 243 -19.19 12.36 17.03
N ASN A 244 -19.62 11.19 16.54
CA ASN A 244 -20.31 10.96 15.25
C ASN A 244 -19.41 10.83 14.00
N SER A 245 -18.12 10.60 14.14
CA SER A 245 -17.25 10.33 13.01
C SER A 245 -16.95 8.83 12.90
N ASP A 246 -17.62 8.11 11.99
CA ASP A 246 -17.28 6.72 11.63
C ASP A 246 -16.11 6.64 10.62
N ARG A 247 -15.44 7.76 10.39
CA ARG A 247 -14.36 7.87 9.40
C ARG A 247 -13.14 7.05 9.81
N PRO A 248 -12.57 6.26 8.91
CA PRO A 248 -11.30 5.59 9.19
C PRO A 248 -10.18 6.64 9.22
N MET A 249 -9.70 6.99 10.42
CA MET A 249 -8.54 7.88 10.56
C MET A 249 -7.26 7.13 10.17
N THR A 250 -6.72 7.49 9.02
CA THR A 250 -5.45 6.99 8.49
C THR A 250 -4.60 8.18 8.07
N PHE A 251 -3.30 8.00 7.85
CA PHE A 251 -2.40 9.08 7.41
C PHE A 251 -2.80 9.72 6.06
N HIS A 252 -3.72 9.12 5.33
CA HIS A 252 -4.17 9.60 4.01
C HIS A 252 -5.66 9.88 4.03
#